data_032761de7067ddce32a21d6e54f29ec1
#
_entry.id   032761de7067ddce32a21d6e54f29ec1
#
_cell.length_a   1.000
_cell.length_b   1.000
_cell.length_c   1.000
_cell.angle_alpha   90.00
_cell.angle_beta   90.00
_cell.angle_gamma   90.00
#
_symmetry.space_group_name_H-M   'P 1'
#
loop_
_entity.id
_entity.type
_entity.pdbx_description
1 polymer ?
#
loop_
_entity_poly.entity_id
_entity_poly.type
_entity_poly.pdbx_seq_one_letter_code
_entity_poly.pdbx_strand_id
1 'polypeptide(L)'
;MMNRRRFLYYGTAGVASPLLALGCGSQRRGLPATAAAPAAAGATTPFAVTPGINPDLKAHGAIFERKIHKVGDNIYVAVGWSICNTIMVVGDHGVIIVDTGAEVQSAREVAAEFRKITDKPVQAIIYTCFHSDHINGVKGHASADDVKAGHIVIIAHETLLANVTKSGTIGPILGTRTAYNFGGILAAADIEGMNNGTGPLNRRGGEATFIAPTRTFADRLDITIAGVAMHLVHVPSEAADEIAVFLSESGILLSAEVIPAQTFPTLHPLRGEAYRDPVDWYRSIDALRRFKAAAMVPSHGLPVIGADNVEEILRNYRDAIQYVHDQTVRQMNHGLTPDELVEVVKLPPHLASFQPWMLEFFGTVSQAVRAIYQGYLGWFEGDPIMLAQLPRVERARREVELMGGRDHVLAAASKAFEDGDPQWAGELATRLIRIDRDDMPARRLKASAFRKLGYAQINAIWRNWYLSAARELEGFGFDPVLIQRGIARAITSPDLVAALSARAFVEGFPARLKAEDTLDVTMTVGFRFPDVDEAYGVEIRRGVAQFEEQLPEKTNLTLTLDKATLERIQLGQLTMRDAILGGVVQVSDGPPTEVARFFGYFEMPFTTPIQLVVR
;
A
#
# COMPACT_ATOMS: atom_id res chain seq x y z
N MET A 1 38.31 5.46 -5.71
CA MET A 1 38.75 5.29 -4.33
C MET A 1 37.57 5.46 -3.39
N MET A 2 37.39 4.44 -2.61
CA MET A 2 36.53 4.28 -1.43
C MET A 2 35.02 4.30 -1.60
N ASN A 3 34.58 3.12 -1.88
CA ASN A 3 33.29 2.53 -1.63
C ASN A 3 33.10 2.34 -0.10
N ARG A 4 32.21 3.07 0.55
CA ARG A 4 31.75 2.78 1.93
C ARG A 4 30.36 3.37 2.14
N ARG A 5 29.35 2.53 2.12
CA ARG A 5 28.26 2.32 3.07
C ARG A 5 27.19 1.44 2.47
N ARG A 6 27.47 0.14 2.35
CA ARG A 6 26.42 -0.87 2.39
C ARG A 6 26.10 -1.08 3.88
N PHE A 7 25.10 -0.40 4.38
CA PHE A 7 24.40 -0.85 5.56
C PHE A 7 23.49 -2.00 5.14
N LEU A 8 23.92 -3.19 5.47
CA LEU A 8 23.12 -4.41 5.38
C LEU A 8 21.96 -4.29 6.39
N TYR A 9 20.80 -3.85 5.93
CA TYR A 9 19.55 -4.15 6.59
C TYR A 9 19.11 -5.54 6.13
N TYR A 10 19.49 -6.55 6.89
CA TYR A 10 18.79 -7.84 6.86
C TYR A 10 17.46 -7.62 7.57
N GLY A 11 16.43 -7.22 6.84
CA GLY A 11 15.04 -7.24 7.28
C GLY A 11 14.43 -8.56 6.84
N THR A 12 14.02 -9.37 7.79
CA THR A 12 13.30 -10.62 7.59
C THR A 12 12.08 -10.39 6.70
N ALA A 13 12.07 -11.04 5.54
CA ALA A 13 10.94 -11.04 4.63
C ALA A 13 9.87 -12.00 5.17
N GLY A 14 8.79 -11.50 5.72
CA GLY A 14 7.65 -12.29 6.15
C GLY A 14 6.47 -12.13 5.22
N VAL A 15 6.00 -13.21 4.65
CA VAL A 15 4.77 -13.24 3.83
C VAL A 15 3.56 -13.32 4.74
N ALA A 16 2.56 -12.49 4.51
CA ALA A 16 1.23 -12.72 5.03
C ALA A 16 0.66 -13.97 4.36
N SER A 17 0.81 -15.12 5.02
CA SER A 17 0.10 -16.32 4.58
C SER A 17 -1.38 -16.21 4.96
N PRO A 18 -2.30 -16.33 4.01
CA PRO A 18 -3.69 -16.49 4.34
C PRO A 18 -3.96 -17.91 4.84
N LEU A 19 -4.66 -17.99 5.94
CA LEU A 19 -5.57 -19.06 6.34
C LEU A 19 -5.04 -20.51 6.35
N LEU A 20 -4.51 -20.93 7.47
CA LEU A 20 -4.67 -22.30 7.94
C LEU A 20 -6.02 -22.40 8.67
N ALA A 21 -7.09 -22.65 7.95
CA ALA A 21 -8.36 -22.99 8.56
C ALA A 21 -8.25 -24.41 9.14
N LEU A 22 -7.92 -24.51 10.42
CA LEU A 22 -8.20 -25.71 11.20
C LEU A 22 -9.72 -25.79 11.38
N GLY A 23 -10.41 -26.53 10.50
CA GLY A 23 -11.83 -26.80 10.63
C GLY A 23 -12.09 -27.63 11.87
N CYS A 24 -12.42 -27.01 12.99
CA CYS A 24 -13.25 -27.66 14.00
C CYS A 24 -14.65 -27.81 13.39
N GLY A 25 -15.04 -29.03 13.09
CA GLY A 25 -16.38 -29.35 12.64
C GLY A 25 -17.42 -29.02 13.71
N SER A 26 -18.05 -27.87 13.57
CA SER A 26 -19.33 -27.58 14.20
C SER A 26 -20.40 -27.64 13.11
N GLN A 27 -21.35 -28.52 13.32
CA GLN A 27 -22.56 -28.66 12.52
C GLN A 27 -23.13 -27.27 12.20
N ARG A 28 -23.35 -27.02 10.92
CA ARG A 28 -24.14 -25.86 10.45
C ARG A 28 -25.56 -26.01 11.00
N ARG A 29 -25.83 -25.43 12.17
CA ARG A 29 -27.16 -24.94 12.47
C ARG A 29 -27.27 -23.58 11.77
N GLY A 30 -28.22 -23.50 10.82
CA GLY A 30 -28.54 -22.26 10.14
C GLY A 30 -28.83 -21.18 11.19
N LEU A 31 -27.99 -20.15 11.22
CA LEU A 31 -28.33 -18.92 11.90
C LEU A 31 -29.43 -18.25 11.07
N PRO A 32 -30.55 -17.85 11.70
CA PRO A 32 -31.55 -17.05 11.02
C PRO A 32 -30.90 -15.79 10.48
N ALA A 33 -31.24 -15.42 9.25
CA ALA A 33 -30.87 -14.14 8.67
C ALA A 33 -31.21 -13.04 9.70
N THR A 34 -30.20 -12.45 10.31
CA THR A 34 -30.38 -11.23 11.09
C THR A 34 -30.90 -10.19 10.12
N ALA A 35 -32.16 -9.87 10.25
CA ALA A 35 -32.78 -8.73 9.59
C ALA A 35 -31.89 -7.52 9.85
N ALA A 36 -31.55 -6.79 8.78
CA ALA A 36 -30.90 -5.49 8.88
C ALA A 36 -31.72 -4.68 9.90
N ALA A 37 -31.07 -4.25 10.98
CA ALA A 37 -31.69 -3.35 11.94
C ALA A 37 -32.23 -2.15 11.13
N PRO A 38 -33.49 -1.76 11.31
CA PRO A 38 -34.05 -0.62 10.62
C PRO A 38 -33.18 0.58 10.96
N ALA A 39 -32.73 1.30 9.94
CA ALA A 39 -32.13 2.61 10.12
C ALA A 39 -33.06 3.41 11.04
N ALA A 40 -32.57 3.78 12.21
CA ALA A 40 -33.31 4.65 13.12
C ALA A 40 -33.58 5.97 12.39
N ALA A 41 -34.79 6.09 11.85
CA ALA A 41 -35.26 7.31 11.27
C ALA A 41 -35.41 8.35 12.39
N GLY A 42 -34.74 9.50 12.27
CA GLY A 42 -35.19 10.74 12.88
C GLY A 42 -34.56 11.20 14.18
N ALA A 43 -33.33 10.84 14.52
CA ALA A 43 -32.53 11.66 15.43
C ALA A 43 -31.67 12.60 14.59
N THR A 44 -32.04 13.86 14.45
CA THR A 44 -31.15 14.92 13.96
C THR A 44 -29.90 14.89 14.85
N THR A 45 -28.78 14.43 14.28
CA THR A 45 -27.50 14.52 14.99
C THR A 45 -27.22 16.01 15.22
N PRO A 46 -27.00 16.46 16.47
CA PRO A 46 -26.80 17.88 16.78
C PRO A 46 -25.61 18.50 16.04
N PHE A 47 -24.80 17.71 15.36
CA PHE A 47 -23.58 18.09 14.65
C PHE A 47 -23.60 17.58 13.19
N ALA A 48 -24.73 17.74 12.50
CA ALA A 48 -24.85 17.34 11.10
C ALA A 48 -23.88 18.14 10.22
N VAL A 49 -23.13 17.45 9.36
CA VAL A 49 -22.22 18.05 8.38
C VAL A 49 -22.66 17.63 6.99
N THR A 50 -22.91 18.61 6.12
CA THR A 50 -23.28 18.35 4.72
C THR A 50 -22.09 17.77 3.96
N PRO A 51 -22.25 16.65 3.25
CA PRO A 51 -21.22 16.11 2.38
C PRO A 51 -20.75 17.13 1.35
N GLY A 52 -19.45 17.14 1.08
CA GLY A 52 -18.84 18.05 0.13
C GLY A 52 -17.52 17.53 -0.41
N ILE A 53 -17.06 18.17 -1.47
CA ILE A 53 -15.73 17.95 -2.05
C ILE A 53 -15.09 19.32 -2.21
N ASN A 54 -13.83 19.45 -1.83
CA ASN A 54 -13.06 20.67 -2.09
C ASN A 54 -13.09 20.96 -3.59
N PRO A 55 -13.39 22.21 -4.02
CA PRO A 55 -13.55 22.56 -5.44
C PRO A 55 -12.32 22.23 -6.30
N ASP A 56 -11.11 22.46 -5.79
CA ASP A 56 -9.87 22.20 -6.53
C ASP A 56 -9.64 20.69 -6.71
N LEU A 57 -9.89 19.89 -5.66
CA LEU A 57 -9.81 18.43 -5.74
C LEU A 57 -10.85 17.88 -6.74
N LYS A 58 -12.06 18.46 -6.77
CA LYS A 58 -13.08 18.09 -7.74
C LYS A 58 -12.66 18.43 -9.17
N ALA A 59 -12.14 19.64 -9.37
CA ALA A 59 -11.68 20.10 -10.70
C ALA A 59 -10.50 19.25 -11.20
N HIS A 60 -9.60 18.84 -10.30
CA HIS A 60 -8.49 17.94 -10.61
C HIS A 60 -8.95 16.60 -11.21
N GLY A 61 -10.14 16.14 -10.87
CA GLY A 61 -10.72 14.92 -11.43
C GLY A 61 -10.85 14.89 -12.96
N ALA A 62 -10.90 16.05 -13.62
CA ALA A 62 -11.00 16.14 -15.08
C ALA A 62 -9.79 15.54 -15.82
N ILE A 63 -8.61 15.54 -15.21
CA ILE A 63 -7.42 14.93 -15.84
C ILE A 63 -7.48 13.41 -15.88
N PHE A 64 -8.39 12.79 -15.13
CA PHE A 64 -8.58 11.33 -15.06
C PHE A 64 -9.83 10.87 -15.84
N GLU A 65 -10.36 11.68 -16.74
CA GLU A 65 -11.41 11.23 -17.64
C GLU A 65 -10.89 10.12 -18.56
N ARG A 66 -11.72 9.09 -18.79
CA ARG A 66 -11.36 7.94 -19.63
C ARG A 66 -11.07 8.37 -21.07
N LYS A 67 -9.80 8.27 -21.43
CA LYS A 67 -9.35 8.64 -22.77
C LYS A 67 -8.06 7.93 -23.15
N ILE A 68 -7.95 7.50 -24.41
CA ILE A 68 -6.69 7.10 -25.00
C ILE A 68 -6.00 8.35 -25.55
N HIS A 69 -4.83 8.67 -25.00
CA HIS A 69 -3.98 9.76 -25.46
C HIS A 69 -2.90 9.20 -26.38
N LYS A 70 -2.77 9.75 -27.58
CA LYS A 70 -1.66 9.43 -28.48
C LYS A 70 -0.48 10.35 -28.18
N VAL A 71 0.71 9.78 -28.00
CA VAL A 71 1.97 10.49 -27.76
C VAL A 71 2.98 10.07 -28.83
N GLY A 72 3.44 11.04 -29.61
CA GLY A 72 4.26 10.71 -30.80
C GLY A 72 3.47 9.86 -31.80
N ASP A 73 4.18 9.00 -32.54
CA ASP A 73 3.58 8.23 -33.64
C ASP A 73 2.97 6.91 -33.20
N ASN A 74 3.56 6.26 -32.20
CA ASN A 74 3.32 4.85 -31.87
C ASN A 74 3.05 4.57 -30.39
N ILE A 75 2.82 5.59 -29.55
CA ILE A 75 2.56 5.43 -28.12
C ILE A 75 1.15 5.85 -27.80
N TYR A 76 0.43 5.01 -27.04
CA TYR A 76 -0.96 5.23 -26.63
C TYR A 76 -1.11 5.02 -25.13
N VAL A 77 -1.68 5.99 -24.46
CA VAL A 77 -1.80 6.02 -23.00
C VAL A 77 -3.28 5.97 -22.61
N ALA A 78 -3.67 4.91 -21.91
CA ALA A 78 -5.02 4.75 -21.37
C ALA A 78 -5.11 5.44 -20.01
N VAL A 79 -5.67 6.62 -19.96
CA VAL A 79 -5.91 7.40 -18.73
C VAL A 79 -7.33 7.15 -18.23
N GLY A 80 -7.54 6.98 -16.92
CA GLY A 80 -8.84 6.99 -16.27
C GLY A 80 -9.57 5.64 -16.15
N TRP A 81 -9.01 4.54 -16.62
CA TRP A 81 -9.54 3.18 -16.41
C TRP A 81 -9.12 2.57 -15.08
N SER A 82 -7.92 2.88 -14.63
CA SER A 82 -7.34 2.47 -13.35
C SER A 82 -6.71 3.66 -12.66
N ILE A 83 -6.20 3.49 -11.46
CA ILE A 83 -5.40 4.51 -10.76
C ILE A 83 -4.15 4.80 -11.60
N CYS A 84 -3.41 3.76 -11.98
CA CYS A 84 -2.27 3.85 -12.87
C CYS A 84 -2.72 3.85 -14.34
N ASN A 85 -2.01 4.57 -15.19
CA ASN A 85 -2.13 4.52 -16.65
C ASN A 85 -1.61 3.17 -17.16
N THR A 86 -2.19 2.67 -18.23
CA THR A 86 -1.61 1.58 -19.01
C THR A 86 -1.11 2.16 -20.33
N ILE A 87 0.15 1.88 -20.67
CA ILE A 87 0.79 2.46 -21.85
C ILE A 87 1.03 1.36 -22.88
N MET A 88 0.62 1.57 -24.13
CA MET A 88 0.95 0.70 -25.26
C MET A 88 1.94 1.38 -26.17
N VAL A 89 3.06 0.70 -26.45
CA VAL A 89 4.04 1.08 -27.46
C VAL A 89 3.90 0.12 -28.64
N VAL A 90 3.56 0.65 -29.81
CA VAL A 90 3.39 -0.15 -31.05
C VAL A 90 4.71 -0.24 -31.78
N GLY A 91 5.25 -1.44 -31.88
CA GLY A 91 6.46 -1.74 -32.65
C GLY A 91 6.14 -2.31 -34.02
N ASP A 92 7.17 -2.81 -34.74
CA ASP A 92 7.06 -3.35 -36.12
C ASP A 92 6.19 -4.62 -36.16
N HIS A 93 6.41 -5.53 -35.21
CA HIS A 93 5.84 -6.89 -35.23
C HIS A 93 4.97 -7.23 -34.01
N GLY A 94 4.77 -6.29 -33.10
CA GLY A 94 4.04 -6.49 -31.85
C GLY A 94 3.86 -5.22 -31.07
N VAL A 95 3.29 -5.34 -29.89
CA VAL A 95 3.14 -4.24 -28.93
C VAL A 95 3.83 -4.56 -27.60
N ILE A 96 4.25 -3.51 -26.92
CA ILE A 96 4.78 -3.55 -25.55
C ILE A 96 3.76 -2.84 -24.66
N ILE A 97 3.38 -3.47 -23.56
CA ILE A 97 2.52 -2.88 -22.55
C ILE A 97 3.38 -2.47 -21.35
N VAL A 98 3.26 -1.23 -20.91
CA VAL A 98 3.91 -0.75 -19.69
C VAL A 98 2.82 -0.46 -18.64
N ASP A 99 2.92 -1.14 -17.53
CA ASP A 99 1.93 -1.27 -16.45
C ASP A 99 0.57 -1.82 -16.90
N THR A 100 -0.15 -2.46 -16.00
CA THR A 100 -1.32 -3.27 -16.37
C THR A 100 -2.61 -2.89 -15.68
N GLY A 101 -2.57 -1.89 -14.77
CA GLY A 101 -3.72 -1.51 -13.97
C GLY A 101 -3.89 -2.37 -12.71
N ALA A 102 -4.85 -1.97 -11.87
CA ALA A 102 -5.10 -2.54 -10.54
C ALA A 102 -5.91 -3.85 -10.57
N GLU A 103 -6.60 -4.16 -11.65
CA GLU A 103 -7.53 -5.31 -11.75
C GLU A 103 -7.75 -5.75 -13.21
N VAL A 104 -8.09 -7.01 -13.38
CA VAL A 104 -8.28 -7.63 -14.71
C VAL A 104 -9.40 -6.97 -15.51
N GLN A 105 -10.49 -6.56 -14.86
CA GLN A 105 -11.63 -6.00 -15.57
C GLN A 105 -11.28 -4.70 -16.29
N SER A 106 -10.67 -3.74 -15.58
CA SER A 106 -10.22 -2.49 -16.19
C SER A 106 -9.14 -2.72 -17.25
N ALA A 107 -8.23 -3.67 -17.00
CA ALA A 107 -7.20 -4.06 -17.97
C ALA A 107 -7.78 -4.64 -19.26
N ARG A 108 -8.83 -5.46 -19.19
CA ARG A 108 -9.54 -5.97 -20.38
C ARG A 108 -10.25 -4.87 -21.15
N GLU A 109 -10.85 -3.88 -20.45
CA GLU A 109 -11.44 -2.72 -21.08
C GLU A 109 -10.37 -1.92 -21.86
N VAL A 110 -9.20 -1.69 -21.24
CA VAL A 110 -8.07 -1.01 -21.89
C VAL A 110 -7.55 -1.82 -23.08
N ALA A 111 -7.35 -3.14 -22.92
CA ALA A 111 -6.92 -4.00 -24.03
C ALA A 111 -7.90 -3.97 -25.21
N ALA A 112 -9.22 -3.87 -24.94
CA ALA A 112 -10.22 -3.72 -25.98
C ALA A 112 -10.11 -2.37 -26.73
N GLU A 113 -9.81 -1.27 -26.02
CA GLU A 113 -9.53 0.02 -26.65
C GLU A 113 -8.25 -0.02 -27.51
N PHE A 114 -7.19 -0.65 -27.02
CA PHE A 114 -5.92 -0.80 -27.77
C PHE A 114 -6.08 -1.66 -29.03
N ARG A 115 -6.92 -2.69 -29.00
CA ARG A 115 -7.24 -3.49 -30.20
C ARG A 115 -7.96 -2.73 -31.30
N LYS A 116 -8.61 -1.60 -31.01
CA LYS A 116 -9.17 -0.71 -32.04
C LYS A 116 -8.08 0.05 -32.81
N ILE A 117 -6.88 0.12 -32.24
CA ILE A 117 -5.72 0.82 -32.82
C ILE A 117 -4.85 -0.14 -33.63
N THR A 118 -4.58 -1.33 -33.09
CA THR A 118 -3.77 -2.36 -33.72
C THR A 118 -4.16 -3.77 -33.25
N ASP A 119 -4.05 -4.75 -34.15
CA ASP A 119 -4.24 -6.17 -33.89
C ASP A 119 -2.92 -6.91 -33.62
N LYS A 120 -1.79 -6.20 -33.62
CA LYS A 120 -0.47 -6.76 -33.34
C LYS A 120 -0.43 -7.45 -31.97
N PRO A 121 0.25 -8.61 -31.84
CA PRO A 121 0.32 -9.34 -30.59
C PRO A 121 1.13 -8.60 -29.51
N VAL A 122 0.80 -8.82 -28.25
CA VAL A 122 1.65 -8.40 -27.12
C VAL A 122 2.91 -9.26 -27.12
N GLN A 123 4.08 -8.64 -27.11
CA GLN A 123 5.37 -9.33 -27.03
C GLN A 123 6.10 -9.07 -25.71
N ALA A 124 5.80 -7.96 -25.04
CA ALA A 124 6.36 -7.69 -23.73
C ALA A 124 5.37 -6.95 -22.84
N ILE A 125 5.54 -7.18 -21.54
CA ILE A 125 4.95 -6.37 -20.48
C ILE A 125 6.09 -5.87 -19.59
N ILE A 126 6.05 -4.60 -19.21
CA ILE A 126 7.02 -3.99 -18.29
C ILE A 126 6.25 -3.56 -17.05
N TYR A 127 6.63 -4.07 -15.88
CA TYR A 127 6.17 -3.57 -14.60
C TYR A 127 7.13 -2.49 -14.12
N THR A 128 6.65 -1.27 -13.93
CA THR A 128 7.52 -0.17 -13.51
C THR A 128 7.89 -0.27 -12.03
N CYS A 129 7.01 -0.83 -11.19
CA CYS A 129 7.26 -1.06 -9.77
C CYS A 129 6.36 -2.19 -9.21
N PHE A 130 6.51 -2.50 -7.91
CA PHE A 130 5.74 -3.55 -7.22
C PHE A 130 4.33 -3.12 -6.79
N HIS A 131 3.93 -1.87 -6.96
CA HIS A 131 2.62 -1.41 -6.54
C HIS A 131 1.49 -2.15 -7.27
N SER A 132 0.42 -2.42 -6.55
CA SER A 132 -0.67 -3.28 -7.02
C SER A 132 -1.40 -2.75 -8.26
N ASP A 133 -1.44 -1.46 -8.44
CA ASP A 133 -2.08 -0.81 -9.59
C ASP A 133 -1.23 -0.83 -10.86
N HIS A 134 0.03 -1.26 -10.78
CA HIS A 134 0.92 -1.47 -11.92
C HIS A 134 0.92 -2.92 -12.40
N ILE A 135 0.71 -3.89 -11.50
CA ILE A 135 0.94 -5.32 -11.79
C ILE A 135 -0.32 -6.19 -11.81
N ASN A 136 -1.39 -5.78 -11.13
CA ASN A 136 -2.52 -6.70 -10.84
C ASN A 136 -3.50 -6.90 -11.99
N GLY A 137 -3.40 -6.12 -13.08
CA GLY A 137 -4.25 -6.27 -14.27
C GLY A 137 -3.69 -7.19 -15.35
N VAL A 138 -2.53 -7.81 -15.15
CA VAL A 138 -1.73 -8.47 -16.20
C VAL A 138 -2.51 -9.47 -17.04
N LYS A 139 -3.42 -10.27 -16.45
CA LYS A 139 -4.24 -11.24 -17.22
C LYS A 139 -5.34 -10.59 -18.08
N GLY A 140 -5.46 -9.27 -18.05
CA GLY A 140 -6.22 -8.51 -19.04
C GLY A 140 -5.47 -8.31 -20.35
N HIS A 141 -4.14 -8.41 -20.33
CA HIS A 141 -3.25 -8.17 -21.48
C HIS A 141 -2.50 -9.42 -21.96
N ALA A 142 -2.24 -10.39 -21.09
CA ALA A 142 -1.48 -11.60 -21.39
C ALA A 142 -2.10 -12.83 -20.72
N SER A 143 -1.88 -14.01 -21.31
CA SER A 143 -2.14 -15.28 -20.66
C SER A 143 -0.87 -15.82 -19.99
N ALA A 144 -1.01 -16.58 -18.91
CA ALA A 144 0.11 -17.25 -18.26
C ALA A 144 0.78 -18.28 -19.22
N ASP A 145 -0.01 -18.91 -20.09
CA ASP A 145 0.49 -19.89 -21.05
C ASP A 145 1.36 -19.24 -22.12
N ASP A 146 1.02 -18.05 -22.63
CA ASP A 146 1.85 -17.30 -23.59
C ASP A 146 3.17 -16.86 -22.97
N VAL A 147 3.14 -16.44 -21.70
CA VAL A 147 4.36 -16.09 -20.95
C VAL A 147 5.23 -17.33 -20.74
N LYS A 148 4.63 -18.45 -20.32
CA LYS A 148 5.35 -19.73 -20.13
C LYS A 148 5.92 -20.28 -21.44
N ALA A 149 5.22 -20.10 -22.54
CA ALA A 149 5.69 -20.49 -23.88
C ALA A 149 6.81 -19.57 -24.44
N GLY A 150 7.09 -18.45 -23.76
CA GLY A 150 8.07 -17.47 -24.21
C GLY A 150 7.59 -16.54 -25.33
N HIS A 151 6.29 -16.54 -25.63
CA HIS A 151 5.70 -15.61 -26.60
C HIS A 151 5.66 -14.17 -26.06
N ILE A 152 5.53 -14.02 -24.74
CA ILE A 152 5.49 -12.73 -24.03
C ILE A 152 6.56 -12.74 -22.95
N VAL A 153 7.43 -11.73 -22.94
CA VAL A 153 8.38 -11.50 -21.85
C VAL A 153 7.82 -10.48 -20.86
N ILE A 154 7.91 -10.78 -19.57
CA ILE A 154 7.58 -9.81 -18.50
C ILE A 154 8.87 -9.32 -17.87
N ILE A 155 9.09 -8.01 -17.90
CA ILE A 155 10.31 -7.36 -17.43
C ILE A 155 10.00 -6.54 -16.17
N ALA A 156 10.88 -6.64 -15.18
CA ALA A 156 10.79 -5.84 -13.94
C ALA A 156 12.18 -5.69 -13.31
N HIS A 157 12.26 -4.85 -12.28
CA HIS A 157 13.43 -4.81 -11.41
C HIS A 157 13.57 -6.11 -10.60
N GLU A 158 14.80 -6.55 -10.32
CA GLU A 158 15.08 -7.83 -9.65
C GLU A 158 14.47 -7.92 -8.24
N THR A 159 14.25 -6.79 -7.57
CA THR A 159 13.71 -6.76 -6.19
C THR A 159 12.18 -6.73 -6.12
N LEU A 160 11.46 -6.74 -7.24
CA LEU A 160 10.00 -6.64 -7.28
C LEU A 160 9.32 -7.66 -6.34
N LEU A 161 9.62 -8.94 -6.47
CA LEU A 161 9.01 -9.99 -5.63
C LEU A 161 9.39 -9.84 -4.14
N ALA A 162 10.61 -9.41 -3.85
CA ALA A 162 11.04 -9.17 -2.48
C ALA A 162 10.26 -8.01 -1.85
N ASN A 163 9.98 -6.95 -2.59
CA ASN A 163 9.19 -5.80 -2.11
C ASN A 163 7.73 -6.17 -1.87
N VAL A 164 7.11 -6.93 -2.78
CA VAL A 164 5.76 -7.50 -2.58
C VAL A 164 5.71 -8.34 -1.30
N THR A 165 6.69 -9.22 -1.11
CA THR A 165 6.79 -10.11 0.05
C THR A 165 6.95 -9.31 1.36
N LYS A 166 7.85 -8.33 1.38
CA LYS A 166 8.10 -7.48 2.55
C LYS A 166 6.85 -6.76 3.04
N SER A 167 6.05 -6.25 2.14
CA SER A 167 4.77 -5.61 2.45
C SER A 167 3.79 -6.57 3.12
N GLY A 168 3.87 -7.86 2.82
CA GLY A 168 3.03 -8.90 3.39
C GLY A 168 3.22 -9.15 4.90
N THR A 169 4.40 -8.87 5.46
CA THR A 169 4.69 -9.09 6.91
C THR A 169 3.75 -8.30 7.81
N ILE A 170 3.38 -7.09 7.41
CA ILE A 170 2.46 -6.22 8.13
C ILE A 170 1.08 -6.16 7.45
N GLY A 171 0.74 -7.19 6.66
CA GLY A 171 -0.45 -7.24 5.82
C GLY A 171 -1.75 -6.81 6.49
N PRO A 172 -2.11 -7.30 7.69
CA PRO A 172 -3.36 -6.91 8.36
C PRO A 172 -3.47 -5.41 8.64
N ILE A 173 -2.43 -4.81 9.23
CA ILE A 173 -2.44 -3.37 9.53
C ILE A 173 -2.29 -2.54 8.26
N LEU A 174 -1.44 -2.95 7.33
CA LEU A 174 -1.23 -2.27 6.05
C LEU A 174 -2.53 -2.24 5.24
N GLY A 175 -3.27 -3.34 5.17
CA GLY A 175 -4.54 -3.41 4.47
C GLY A 175 -5.59 -2.51 5.09
N THR A 176 -5.71 -2.49 6.43
CA THR A 176 -6.61 -1.57 7.13
C THR A 176 -6.25 -0.12 6.80
N ARG A 177 -4.99 0.26 6.91
CA ARG A 177 -4.52 1.61 6.59
C ARG A 177 -4.68 1.97 5.11
N THR A 178 -4.52 1.00 4.21
CA THR A 178 -4.79 1.16 2.77
C THR A 178 -6.27 1.43 2.50
N ALA A 179 -7.18 0.72 3.19
CA ALA A 179 -8.61 0.98 3.10
C ALA A 179 -8.98 2.41 3.56
N TYR A 180 -8.31 2.95 4.58
CA TYR A 180 -8.45 4.35 4.98
C TYR A 180 -7.87 5.29 3.93
N ASN A 181 -6.67 5.02 3.46
CA ASN A 181 -5.92 5.84 2.53
C ASN A 181 -6.67 6.07 1.21
N PHE A 182 -7.26 5.01 0.66
CA PHE A 182 -7.98 5.04 -0.61
C PHE A 182 -9.51 5.01 -0.46
N GLY A 183 -10.03 5.31 0.72
CA GLY A 183 -11.46 5.45 0.94
C GLY A 183 -12.27 4.15 0.77
N GLY A 184 -11.64 2.98 0.93
CA GLY A 184 -12.25 1.67 0.72
C GLY A 184 -13.48 1.37 1.56
N ILE A 185 -13.68 2.11 2.66
CA ILE A 185 -14.81 1.97 3.57
C ILE A 185 -15.78 3.16 3.55
N LEU A 186 -15.58 4.15 2.67
CA LEU A 186 -16.43 5.34 2.60
C LEU A 186 -17.83 5.01 2.06
N ALA A 187 -18.82 5.81 2.39
CA ALA A 187 -20.16 5.71 1.85
C ALA A 187 -20.19 6.15 0.36
N ALA A 188 -21.20 5.71 -0.40
CA ALA A 188 -21.33 6.08 -1.80
C ALA A 188 -21.38 7.62 -1.99
N ALA A 189 -22.11 8.34 -1.11
CA ALA A 189 -22.19 9.78 -1.16
C ALA A 189 -20.86 10.51 -0.90
N ASP A 190 -19.91 9.88 -0.21
CA ASP A 190 -18.60 10.46 0.08
C ASP A 190 -17.61 10.29 -1.07
N ILE A 191 -17.96 9.48 -2.08
CA ILE A 191 -17.05 9.11 -3.18
C ILE A 191 -17.53 9.52 -4.54
N GLU A 192 -18.80 9.87 -4.68
CA GLU A 192 -19.33 10.33 -5.95
C GLU A 192 -18.57 11.57 -6.46
N GLY A 193 -18.03 11.48 -7.67
CA GLY A 193 -17.20 12.53 -8.26
C GLY A 193 -15.81 12.72 -7.66
N MET A 194 -15.32 11.76 -6.85
CA MET A 194 -14.00 11.80 -6.24
C MET A 194 -12.91 11.15 -7.11
N ASN A 195 -11.69 11.64 -6.91
CA ASN A 195 -10.44 11.02 -7.37
C ASN A 195 -9.50 10.78 -6.19
N ASN A 196 -8.41 10.04 -6.42
CA ASN A 196 -7.40 9.73 -5.41
C ASN A 196 -6.23 10.74 -5.36
N GLY A 197 -6.31 11.83 -6.12
CA GLY A 197 -5.19 12.76 -6.30
C GLY A 197 -4.19 12.34 -7.38
N THR A 198 -4.09 11.05 -7.70
CA THR A 198 -3.25 10.49 -8.78
C THR A 198 -4.04 9.73 -9.83
N GLY A 199 -5.28 9.37 -9.56
CA GLY A 199 -6.12 8.62 -10.48
C GLY A 199 -7.59 8.59 -10.07
N PRO A 200 -8.46 7.93 -10.84
CA PRO A 200 -9.87 7.79 -10.50
C PRO A 200 -10.02 6.92 -9.24
N LEU A 201 -11.07 7.17 -8.47
CA LEU A 201 -11.45 6.30 -7.37
C LEU A 201 -12.05 5.00 -7.93
N ASN A 202 -11.23 3.96 -8.07
CA ASN A 202 -11.70 2.68 -8.59
C ASN A 202 -12.32 1.83 -7.48
N ARG A 203 -13.61 1.46 -7.63
CA ARG A 203 -14.37 0.68 -6.63
C ARG A 203 -14.99 -0.60 -7.19
N ARG A 204 -14.60 -1.01 -8.38
CA ARG A 204 -15.28 -2.14 -9.03
C ARG A 204 -15.04 -3.47 -8.32
N GLY A 205 -14.02 -3.57 -7.45
CA GLY A 205 -13.71 -4.79 -6.71
C GLY A 205 -13.42 -5.95 -7.64
N GLY A 206 -12.68 -5.66 -8.72
CA GLY A 206 -12.27 -6.63 -9.71
C GLY A 206 -11.26 -7.63 -9.17
N GLU A 207 -10.96 -8.61 -9.99
CA GLU A 207 -9.99 -9.65 -9.69
C GLU A 207 -8.57 -9.11 -9.89
N ALA A 208 -7.74 -9.22 -8.84
CA ALA A 208 -6.31 -9.01 -8.94
C ALA A 208 -5.63 -10.29 -9.45
N THR A 209 -4.73 -10.13 -10.43
CA THR A 209 -3.95 -11.23 -11.00
C THR A 209 -2.47 -10.88 -11.01
N PHE A 210 -1.63 -11.88 -11.15
CA PHE A 210 -0.20 -11.67 -11.22
C PHE A 210 0.45 -12.72 -12.14
N ILE A 211 1.45 -12.32 -12.90
CA ILE A 211 2.37 -13.24 -13.58
C ILE A 211 3.78 -12.74 -13.24
N ALA A 212 4.60 -13.63 -12.68
CA ALA A 212 5.95 -13.27 -12.26
C ALA A 212 6.80 -12.80 -13.46
N PRO A 213 7.71 -11.83 -13.25
CA PRO A 213 8.65 -11.41 -14.27
C PRO A 213 9.47 -12.59 -14.77
N THR A 214 9.64 -12.69 -16.10
CA THR A 214 10.49 -13.70 -16.75
C THR A 214 11.89 -13.17 -17.06
N ARG A 215 12.05 -11.85 -16.99
CA ARG A 215 13.35 -11.17 -17.14
C ARG A 215 13.46 -10.05 -16.11
N THR A 216 14.53 -10.05 -15.35
CA THR A 216 14.83 -8.99 -14.37
C THR A 216 16.19 -8.36 -14.61
N PHE A 217 16.40 -7.17 -14.05
CA PHE A 217 17.69 -6.48 -14.08
C PHE A 217 17.84 -5.61 -12.79
N ALA A 218 19.06 -5.19 -12.49
CA ALA A 218 19.37 -4.37 -11.32
C ALA A 218 19.39 -2.86 -11.67
N ASP A 219 20.39 -2.40 -12.45
CA ASP A 219 20.61 -0.97 -12.64
C ASP A 219 20.08 -0.46 -13.98
N ARG A 220 20.38 -1.18 -15.06
CA ARG A 220 20.06 -0.79 -16.44
C ARG A 220 19.88 -1.99 -17.35
N LEU A 221 18.94 -1.89 -18.26
CA LEU A 221 18.72 -2.85 -19.33
C LEU A 221 18.48 -2.11 -20.65
N ASP A 222 19.39 -2.29 -21.62
CA ASP A 222 19.20 -1.84 -22.98
C ASP A 222 18.67 -3.03 -23.80
N ILE A 223 17.50 -2.86 -24.43
CA ILE A 223 16.80 -3.95 -25.11
C ILE A 223 16.00 -3.44 -26.31
N THR A 224 15.89 -4.29 -27.33
CA THR A 224 14.97 -4.07 -28.45
C THR A 224 13.93 -5.17 -28.47
N ILE A 225 12.64 -4.80 -28.42
CA ILE A 225 11.50 -5.71 -28.50
C ILE A 225 10.52 -5.18 -29.55
N ALA A 226 9.97 -6.06 -30.39
CA ALA A 226 9.05 -5.70 -31.46
C ALA A 226 9.60 -4.62 -32.42
N GLY A 227 10.91 -4.46 -32.54
CA GLY A 227 11.56 -3.39 -33.30
C GLY A 227 11.77 -2.08 -32.52
N VAL A 228 11.28 -1.96 -31.27
CA VAL A 228 11.42 -0.77 -30.44
C VAL A 228 12.67 -0.87 -29.57
N ALA A 229 13.63 0.03 -29.74
CA ALA A 229 14.81 0.15 -28.91
C ALA A 229 14.51 0.97 -27.65
N MET A 230 14.84 0.41 -26.46
CA MET A 230 14.51 0.98 -25.16
C MET A 230 15.70 0.94 -24.21
N HIS A 231 15.79 1.97 -23.37
CA HIS A 231 16.65 2.00 -22.18
C HIS A 231 15.77 1.95 -20.93
N LEU A 232 15.82 0.85 -20.20
CA LEU A 232 15.20 0.72 -18.89
C LEU A 232 16.25 1.05 -17.83
N VAL A 233 15.90 1.91 -16.88
CA VAL A 233 16.83 2.35 -15.83
C VAL A 233 16.14 2.27 -14.46
N HIS A 234 16.88 1.76 -13.47
CA HIS A 234 16.43 1.77 -12.07
C HIS A 234 16.51 3.19 -11.51
N VAL A 235 15.42 3.69 -10.98
CA VAL A 235 15.22 5.08 -10.52
C VAL A 235 14.41 5.08 -9.22
N PRO A 236 15.02 4.63 -8.09
CA PRO A 236 14.31 4.55 -6.82
C PRO A 236 13.69 5.89 -6.46
N SER A 237 12.40 5.88 -6.17
CA SER A 237 11.59 7.07 -5.97
C SER A 237 10.35 6.79 -5.10
N GLU A 238 9.16 6.77 -5.66
CA GLU A 238 7.94 6.39 -4.95
C GLU A 238 7.99 4.91 -4.53
N ALA A 239 8.57 4.07 -5.36
CA ALA A 239 8.89 2.67 -5.05
C ALA A 239 10.41 2.42 -5.08
N ALA A 240 10.87 1.48 -4.24
CA ALA A 240 12.30 1.15 -4.16
C ALA A 240 12.82 0.40 -5.39
N ASP A 241 11.94 -0.24 -6.15
CA ASP A 241 12.21 -1.00 -7.38
C ASP A 241 11.76 -0.27 -8.65
N GLU A 242 11.54 1.03 -8.55
CA GLU A 242 11.05 1.86 -9.65
C GLU A 242 11.97 1.82 -10.86
N ILE A 243 11.39 1.59 -12.04
CA ILE A 243 12.11 1.66 -13.32
C ILE A 243 11.40 2.63 -14.27
N ALA A 244 12.20 3.44 -14.97
CA ALA A 244 11.73 4.28 -16.06
C ALA A 244 12.17 3.70 -17.41
N VAL A 245 11.42 3.99 -18.49
CA VAL A 245 11.71 3.51 -19.84
C VAL A 245 11.91 4.70 -20.77
N PHE A 246 13.06 4.78 -21.42
CA PHE A 246 13.33 5.76 -22.46
C PHE A 246 13.32 5.11 -23.83
N LEU A 247 12.48 5.61 -24.72
CA LEU A 247 12.32 5.16 -26.08
C LEU A 247 13.24 5.97 -26.99
N SER A 248 14.35 5.38 -27.42
CA SER A 248 15.48 6.10 -28.04
C SER A 248 15.11 6.79 -29.35
N GLU A 249 14.32 6.14 -30.21
CA GLU A 249 13.98 6.66 -31.54
C GLU A 249 12.98 7.80 -31.48
N SER A 250 11.98 7.71 -30.59
CA SER A 250 10.96 8.75 -30.43
C SER A 250 11.37 9.86 -29.49
N GLY A 251 12.42 9.65 -28.67
CA GLY A 251 12.82 10.56 -27.61
C GLY A 251 11.78 10.70 -26.48
N ILE A 252 10.94 9.69 -26.27
CA ILE A 252 9.87 9.73 -25.28
C ILE A 252 10.28 8.98 -24.02
N LEU A 253 10.04 9.61 -22.87
CA LEU A 253 10.31 9.08 -21.54
C LEU A 253 9.01 8.61 -20.89
N LEU A 254 8.95 7.32 -20.51
CA LEU A 254 7.93 6.80 -19.60
C LEU A 254 8.53 6.91 -18.19
N SER A 255 8.11 7.91 -17.42
CA SER A 255 8.78 8.30 -16.17
C SER A 255 8.38 7.49 -14.94
N ALA A 256 7.44 6.57 -15.10
CA ALA A 256 6.87 5.81 -13.99
C ALA A 256 6.34 6.72 -12.87
N GLU A 257 6.48 6.31 -11.59
CA GLU A 257 6.12 7.13 -10.43
C GLU A 257 7.24 8.07 -9.96
N VAL A 258 8.35 8.17 -10.69
CA VAL A 258 9.37 9.23 -10.44
C VAL A 258 8.71 10.61 -10.56
N ILE A 259 7.81 10.77 -11.53
CA ILE A 259 6.86 11.87 -11.65
C ILE A 259 5.47 11.23 -11.66
N PRO A 260 4.83 11.07 -10.50
CA PRO A 260 3.62 10.24 -10.42
C PRO A 260 2.44 10.83 -11.19
N ALA A 261 2.13 12.12 -10.99
CA ALA A 261 1.00 12.82 -11.61
C ALA A 261 1.15 14.35 -11.48
N GLN A 262 0.12 15.09 -11.93
CA GLN A 262 0.00 16.53 -11.72
C GLN A 262 -0.38 16.84 -10.26
N THR A 263 0.53 16.55 -9.32
CA THR A 263 0.37 16.77 -7.87
C THR A 263 1.73 16.82 -7.17
N PHE A 264 1.79 17.34 -5.95
CA PHE A 264 3.00 17.27 -5.12
C PHE A 264 3.32 15.80 -4.78
N PRO A 265 4.60 15.37 -4.78
CA PRO A 265 5.01 14.00 -4.53
C PRO A 265 4.72 13.52 -3.11
N THR A 266 4.41 12.24 -2.95
CA THR A 266 4.22 11.60 -1.65
C THR A 266 5.53 10.99 -1.16
N LEU A 267 6.34 11.75 -0.43
CA LEU A 267 7.62 11.27 0.09
C LEU A 267 7.46 10.15 1.13
N HIS A 268 6.30 10.02 1.76
CA HIS A 268 5.97 8.86 2.57
C HIS A 268 4.45 8.70 2.70
N PRO A 269 3.87 7.55 2.34
CA PRO A 269 2.43 7.36 2.39
C PRO A 269 1.91 7.15 3.82
N LEU A 270 0.75 7.73 4.13
CA LEU A 270 0.10 7.55 5.44
C LEU A 270 -0.27 6.08 5.71
N ARG A 271 -0.52 5.27 4.67
CA ARG A 271 -0.80 3.83 4.84
C ARG A 271 0.35 3.08 5.51
N GLY A 272 1.57 3.54 5.34
CA GLY A 272 2.79 2.90 5.77
C GLY A 272 3.44 2.12 4.60
N GLU A 273 4.74 2.26 4.49
CA GLU A 273 5.59 1.59 3.51
C GLU A 273 7.05 1.71 3.95
N ALA A 274 7.99 1.16 3.18
CA ALA A 274 9.40 1.45 3.37
C ALA A 274 9.68 2.96 3.24
N TYR A 275 10.68 3.45 3.97
CA TYR A 275 11.08 4.86 3.86
C TYR A 275 11.50 5.17 2.42
N ARG A 276 10.91 6.20 1.86
CA ARG A 276 11.26 6.74 0.54
C ARG A 276 12.31 7.81 0.74
N ASP A 277 13.54 7.52 0.32
CA ASP A 277 14.64 8.48 0.49
C ASP A 277 14.49 9.64 -0.50
N PRO A 278 14.27 10.87 -0.04
CA PRO A 278 14.15 12.03 -0.93
C PRO A 278 15.44 12.30 -1.71
N VAL A 279 16.60 11.92 -1.17
CA VAL A 279 17.90 12.10 -1.86
C VAL A 279 18.00 11.17 -3.07
N ASP A 280 17.62 9.91 -2.91
CA ASP A 280 17.56 8.97 -4.02
C ASP A 280 16.52 9.40 -5.05
N TRP A 281 15.37 9.93 -4.60
CA TRP A 281 14.31 10.36 -5.51
C TRP A 281 14.75 11.55 -6.38
N TYR A 282 15.27 12.65 -5.81
CA TYR A 282 15.68 13.77 -6.67
C TYR A 282 16.89 13.43 -7.56
N ARG A 283 17.76 12.49 -7.16
CA ARG A 283 18.85 11.97 -8.02
C ARG A 283 18.28 11.10 -9.16
N SER A 284 17.23 10.35 -8.93
CA SER A 284 16.51 9.63 -9.98
C SER A 284 15.95 10.61 -11.01
N ILE A 285 15.38 11.75 -10.58
CA ILE A 285 14.94 12.79 -11.50
C ILE A 285 16.14 13.37 -12.28
N ASP A 286 17.30 13.61 -11.64
CA ASP A 286 18.51 14.05 -12.33
C ASP A 286 18.99 13.03 -13.39
N ALA A 287 18.79 11.72 -13.16
CA ALA A 287 19.06 10.69 -14.15
C ALA A 287 18.11 10.79 -15.35
N LEU A 288 16.80 11.00 -15.10
CA LEU A 288 15.81 11.16 -16.18
C LEU A 288 16.06 12.41 -17.03
N ARG A 289 16.45 13.54 -16.44
CA ARG A 289 16.76 14.79 -17.16
C ARG A 289 17.89 14.62 -18.18
N ARG A 290 18.80 13.67 -17.98
CA ARG A 290 19.90 13.40 -18.92
C ARG A 290 19.42 12.86 -20.26
N PHE A 291 18.23 12.26 -20.33
CA PHE A 291 17.63 11.79 -21.59
C PHE A 291 17.16 12.93 -22.49
N LYS A 292 16.92 14.13 -21.97
CA LYS A 292 16.43 15.30 -22.73
C LYS A 292 15.20 14.95 -23.57
N ALA A 293 14.23 14.34 -22.92
CA ALA A 293 13.07 13.76 -23.60
C ALA A 293 12.19 14.83 -24.29
N ALA A 294 11.72 14.52 -25.47
CA ALA A 294 10.81 15.36 -26.25
C ALA A 294 9.37 15.35 -25.70
N ALA A 295 9.00 14.27 -25.04
CA ALA A 295 7.72 14.12 -24.32
C ALA A 295 7.93 13.15 -23.14
N MET A 296 7.02 13.25 -22.14
CA MET A 296 7.04 12.41 -20.94
C MET A 296 5.66 11.84 -20.68
N VAL A 297 5.61 10.56 -20.33
CA VAL A 297 4.38 9.87 -19.91
C VAL A 297 4.56 9.39 -18.48
N PRO A 298 3.91 10.00 -17.49
CA PRO A 298 3.91 9.52 -16.11
C PRO A 298 2.98 8.31 -15.95
N SER A 299 3.18 7.55 -14.87
CA SER A 299 2.30 6.41 -14.55
C SER A 299 0.87 6.83 -14.19
N HIS A 300 0.65 8.10 -13.85
CA HIS A 300 -0.68 8.62 -13.52
C HIS A 300 -0.91 9.98 -14.19
N GLY A 301 -2.17 10.31 -14.48
CA GLY A 301 -2.55 11.58 -15.07
C GLY A 301 -2.19 11.74 -16.54
N LEU A 302 -1.93 12.95 -16.99
CA LEU A 302 -1.80 13.28 -18.41
C LEU A 302 -0.35 13.25 -18.90
N PRO A 303 -0.12 12.80 -20.16
CA PRO A 303 1.16 12.96 -20.84
C PRO A 303 1.58 14.44 -20.97
N VAL A 304 2.89 14.67 -21.00
CA VAL A 304 3.51 15.98 -21.18
C VAL A 304 4.22 16.02 -22.53
N ILE A 305 3.88 17.03 -23.34
CA ILE A 305 4.44 17.20 -24.68
C ILE A 305 5.34 18.43 -24.74
N GLY A 306 6.50 18.29 -25.39
CA GLY A 306 7.49 19.35 -25.59
C GLY A 306 8.66 19.25 -24.61
N ALA A 307 9.88 19.28 -25.15
CA ALA A 307 11.12 19.11 -24.38
C ALA A 307 11.28 20.17 -23.26
N ASP A 308 10.91 21.41 -23.54
CA ASP A 308 11.01 22.51 -22.56
C ASP A 308 10.04 22.27 -21.40
N ASN A 309 8.81 21.83 -21.68
CA ASN A 309 7.81 21.49 -20.65
C ASN A 309 8.31 20.32 -19.79
N VAL A 310 8.86 19.28 -20.43
CA VAL A 310 9.40 18.12 -19.71
C VAL A 310 10.55 18.54 -18.79
N GLU A 311 11.50 19.30 -19.30
CA GLU A 311 12.65 19.79 -18.50
C GLU A 311 12.18 20.70 -17.35
N GLU A 312 11.22 21.59 -17.60
CA GLU A 312 10.67 22.46 -16.57
C GLU A 312 9.99 21.66 -15.43
N ILE A 313 9.17 20.67 -15.77
CA ILE A 313 8.51 19.81 -14.79
C ILE A 313 9.53 19.00 -14.00
N LEU A 314 10.42 18.30 -14.69
CA LEU A 314 11.46 17.50 -14.03
C LEU A 314 12.31 18.35 -13.08
N ARG A 315 12.73 19.55 -13.51
CA ARG A 315 13.51 20.47 -12.68
C ARG A 315 12.74 20.96 -11.46
N ASN A 316 11.51 21.43 -11.63
CA ASN A 316 10.70 21.94 -10.52
C ASN A 316 10.34 20.84 -9.52
N TYR A 317 10.04 19.64 -9.99
CA TYR A 317 9.79 18.47 -9.12
C TYR A 317 11.04 18.11 -8.32
N ARG A 318 12.15 18.00 -8.99
CA ARG A 318 13.46 17.75 -8.38
C ARG A 318 13.80 18.80 -7.32
N ASP A 319 13.62 20.07 -7.66
CA ASP A 319 13.93 21.19 -6.78
C ASP A 319 12.96 21.26 -5.58
N ALA A 320 11.68 20.91 -5.77
CA ALA A 320 10.71 20.85 -4.67
C ALA A 320 11.08 19.75 -3.65
N ILE A 321 11.42 18.56 -4.12
CA ILE A 321 11.84 17.46 -3.24
C ILE A 321 13.11 17.82 -2.49
N GLN A 322 14.13 18.32 -3.20
CA GLN A 322 15.38 18.72 -2.57
C GLN A 322 15.19 19.90 -1.61
N TYR A 323 14.40 20.90 -1.97
CA TYR A 323 14.13 22.04 -1.10
C TYR A 323 13.50 21.59 0.24
N VAL A 324 12.44 20.75 0.17
CA VAL A 324 11.79 20.25 1.38
C VAL A 324 12.77 19.43 2.21
N HIS A 325 13.57 18.58 1.58
CA HIS A 325 14.61 17.82 2.27
C HIS A 325 15.64 18.72 2.95
N ASP A 326 16.29 19.59 2.18
CA ASP A 326 17.42 20.39 2.67
C ASP A 326 16.98 21.40 3.73
N GLN A 327 15.80 22.03 3.58
CA GLN A 327 15.28 22.95 4.59
C GLN A 327 14.83 22.21 5.85
N THR A 328 14.28 21.01 5.75
CA THR A 328 13.98 20.17 6.91
C THR A 328 15.26 19.84 7.66
N VAL A 329 16.28 19.31 6.97
CA VAL A 329 17.58 18.97 7.59
C VAL A 329 18.25 20.21 8.20
N ARG A 330 18.22 21.34 7.51
CA ARG A 330 18.77 22.60 8.03
C ARG A 330 18.10 23.00 9.34
N GLN A 331 16.79 22.95 9.42
CA GLN A 331 16.05 23.34 10.63
C GLN A 331 16.13 22.27 11.73
N MET A 332 16.23 20.99 11.38
CA MET A 332 16.60 19.93 12.35
C MET A 332 17.93 20.22 13.04
N ASN A 333 18.91 20.73 12.29
CA ASN A 333 20.22 21.12 12.85
C ASN A 333 20.12 22.35 13.78
N HIS A 334 19.00 23.08 13.76
CA HIS A 334 18.68 24.12 14.75
C HIS A 334 17.87 23.56 15.94
N GLY A 335 17.58 22.26 15.97
CA GLY A 335 16.90 21.60 17.08
C GLY A 335 15.37 21.61 17.00
N LEU A 336 14.77 21.98 15.86
CA LEU A 336 13.31 22.00 15.72
C LEU A 336 12.73 20.57 15.70
N THR A 337 11.63 20.42 16.39
CA THR A 337 10.82 19.20 16.43
C THR A 337 9.97 19.05 15.15
N PRO A 338 9.40 17.85 14.84
CA PRO A 338 8.57 17.65 13.65
C PRO A 338 7.40 18.64 13.52
N ASP A 339 6.78 19.03 14.63
CA ASP A 339 5.65 19.94 14.61
C ASP A 339 6.10 21.38 14.33
N GLU A 340 7.21 21.83 14.93
CA GLU A 340 7.81 23.15 14.64
C GLU A 340 8.34 23.23 13.21
N LEU A 341 8.94 22.15 12.70
CA LEU A 341 9.42 22.07 11.31
C LEU A 341 8.30 22.28 10.29
N VAL A 342 7.13 21.70 10.53
CA VAL A 342 5.96 21.86 9.65
C VAL A 342 5.50 23.32 9.56
N GLU A 343 5.69 24.11 10.62
CA GLU A 343 5.33 25.54 10.60
C GLU A 343 6.29 26.39 9.76
N VAL A 344 7.57 26.01 9.70
CA VAL A 344 8.61 26.83 9.07
C VAL A 344 9.03 26.36 7.67
N VAL A 345 8.91 25.06 7.36
CA VAL A 345 9.29 24.53 6.04
C VAL A 345 8.08 24.59 5.11
N LYS A 346 8.09 25.56 4.21
CA LYS A 346 7.08 25.78 3.17
C LYS A 346 7.76 25.89 1.81
N LEU A 347 7.08 25.50 0.74
CA LEU A 347 7.63 25.73 -0.61
C LEU A 347 7.86 27.23 -0.87
N PRO A 348 8.96 27.60 -1.52
CA PRO A 348 9.17 28.98 -1.94
C PRO A 348 8.15 29.38 -3.01
N PRO A 349 7.84 30.69 -3.15
CA PRO A 349 6.75 31.17 -4.00
C PRO A 349 6.79 30.65 -5.45
N HIS A 350 7.98 30.55 -6.06
CA HIS A 350 8.12 30.10 -7.43
C HIS A 350 7.77 28.62 -7.62
N LEU A 351 8.04 27.76 -6.62
CA LEU A 351 7.62 26.36 -6.64
C LEU A 351 6.13 26.24 -6.26
N ALA A 352 5.68 26.93 -5.22
CA ALA A 352 4.28 26.90 -4.79
C ALA A 352 3.30 27.36 -5.89
N SER A 353 3.75 28.29 -6.77
CA SER A 353 2.96 28.75 -7.91
C SER A 353 3.01 27.84 -9.14
N PHE A 354 3.86 26.82 -9.14
CA PHE A 354 3.98 25.87 -10.26
C PHE A 354 2.83 24.85 -10.24
N GLN A 355 1.65 25.29 -10.66
CA GLN A 355 0.42 24.52 -10.62
C GLN A 355 0.14 23.87 -11.97
N PRO A 356 -0.57 22.67 -11.99
CA PRO A 356 -1.07 21.95 -10.80
C PRO A 356 -0.02 21.07 -10.10
N TRP A 357 1.21 21.00 -10.60
CA TRP A 357 2.24 20.04 -10.19
C TRP A 357 2.64 20.12 -8.70
N MET A 358 2.52 21.30 -8.08
CA MET A 358 2.85 21.51 -6.67
C MET A 358 1.61 21.63 -5.76
N LEU A 359 0.40 21.41 -6.29
CA LEU A 359 -0.79 21.28 -5.46
C LEU A 359 -0.80 19.94 -4.71
N GLU A 360 -1.23 19.98 -3.46
CA GLU A 360 -1.14 18.85 -2.54
C GLU A 360 -2.34 17.88 -2.66
N PHE A 361 -2.67 17.45 -3.87
CA PHE A 361 -3.78 16.51 -4.07
C PHE A 361 -3.51 15.10 -3.52
N PHE A 362 -2.23 14.68 -3.48
CA PHE A 362 -1.80 13.35 -3.03
C PHE A 362 -0.75 13.41 -1.93
N GLY A 363 0.46 13.89 -2.20
CA GLY A 363 1.47 14.19 -1.20
C GLY A 363 1.27 15.56 -0.55
N THR A 364 1.92 15.82 0.61
CA THR A 364 1.95 17.13 1.26
C THR A 364 3.34 17.46 1.78
N VAL A 365 3.69 18.75 1.79
CA VAL A 365 4.95 19.24 2.37
C VAL A 365 5.04 18.88 3.85
N SER A 366 3.95 19.08 4.60
CA SER A 366 3.92 18.80 6.03
C SER A 366 4.16 17.32 6.37
N GLN A 367 3.61 16.41 5.56
CA GLN A 367 3.84 14.97 5.71
C GLN A 367 5.28 14.60 5.34
N ALA A 368 5.82 15.18 4.26
CA ALA A 368 7.19 14.99 3.82
C ALA A 368 8.19 15.41 4.90
N VAL A 369 8.00 16.58 5.51
CA VAL A 369 8.82 17.11 6.62
C VAL A 369 8.89 16.11 7.78
N ARG A 370 7.73 15.61 8.25
CA ARG A 370 7.68 14.61 9.33
C ARG A 370 8.37 13.30 8.95
N ALA A 371 8.21 12.87 7.70
CA ALA A 371 8.84 11.65 7.21
C ALA A 371 10.37 11.78 7.13
N ILE A 372 10.88 12.92 6.66
CA ILE A 372 12.32 13.21 6.61
C ILE A 372 12.91 13.23 8.02
N TYR A 373 12.26 13.91 8.97
CA TYR A 373 12.68 13.91 10.37
C TYR A 373 12.79 12.48 10.90
N GLN A 374 11.73 11.69 10.74
CA GLN A 374 11.69 10.32 11.23
C GLN A 374 12.74 9.42 10.54
N GLY A 375 13.03 9.64 9.28
CA GLY A 375 14.05 8.92 8.53
C GLY A 375 15.46 9.15 9.06
N TYR A 376 15.76 10.34 9.57
CA TYR A 376 17.06 10.68 10.13
C TYR A 376 17.17 10.44 11.63
N LEU A 377 16.18 10.84 12.42
CA LEU A 377 16.25 10.88 13.89
C LEU A 377 15.31 9.88 14.59
N GLY A 378 14.41 9.22 13.84
CA GLY A 378 13.42 8.32 14.42
C GLY A 378 12.30 9.09 15.15
N TRP A 379 11.69 8.45 16.16
CA TRP A 379 10.51 8.96 16.86
C TRP A 379 10.81 9.92 18.01
N PHE A 380 12.07 9.96 18.49
CA PHE A 380 12.45 10.73 19.68
C PHE A 380 12.81 12.16 19.33
N GLU A 381 12.08 13.11 19.89
CA GLU A 381 12.20 14.55 19.56
C GLU A 381 13.21 15.28 20.45
N GLY A 382 13.86 14.60 21.40
CA GLY A 382 14.91 15.15 22.24
C GLY A 382 14.50 15.47 23.68
N ASP A 383 13.20 15.64 24.00
CA ASP A 383 12.74 15.85 25.39
C ASP A 383 12.68 14.50 26.13
N PRO A 384 13.49 14.30 27.20
CA PRO A 384 13.51 13.05 27.95
C PRO A 384 12.17 12.65 28.59
N ILE A 385 11.23 13.60 28.80
CA ILE A 385 9.90 13.27 29.32
C ILE A 385 9.11 12.35 28.38
N MET A 386 9.46 12.37 27.08
CA MET A 386 8.86 11.54 26.04
C MET A 386 9.32 10.08 26.09
N LEU A 387 10.43 9.76 26.82
CA LEU A 387 10.95 8.39 26.92
C LEU A 387 10.01 7.46 27.72
N ALA A 388 9.36 7.98 28.73
CA ALA A 388 8.49 7.20 29.62
C ALA A 388 7.16 7.94 29.91
N GLN A 389 6.42 8.25 28.86
CA GLN A 389 5.14 8.93 28.97
C GLN A 389 4.13 8.08 29.77
N LEU A 390 3.23 8.76 30.47
CA LEU A 390 2.08 8.10 31.07
C LEU A 390 1.29 7.33 30.00
N PRO A 391 0.72 6.15 30.35
CA PRO A 391 -0.21 5.46 29.47
C PRO A 391 -1.32 6.41 28.99
N ARG A 392 -1.72 6.29 27.72
CA ARG A 392 -2.66 7.24 27.09
C ARG A 392 -3.96 7.41 27.85
N VAL A 393 -4.49 6.33 28.42
CA VAL A 393 -5.73 6.36 29.23
C VAL A 393 -5.51 7.14 30.52
N GLU A 394 -4.41 6.88 31.22
CA GLU A 394 -4.09 7.55 32.48
C GLU A 394 -3.84 9.05 32.27
N ARG A 395 -3.12 9.42 31.22
CA ARG A 395 -2.94 10.82 30.84
C ARG A 395 -4.27 11.49 30.56
N ALA A 396 -5.15 10.85 29.76
CA ALA A 396 -6.45 11.40 29.43
C ALA A 396 -7.33 11.61 30.69
N ARG A 397 -7.30 10.68 31.67
CA ARG A 397 -8.03 10.87 32.95
C ARG A 397 -7.57 12.11 33.69
N ARG A 398 -6.26 12.29 33.87
CA ARG A 398 -5.70 13.46 34.55
C ARG A 398 -6.01 14.76 33.81
N GLU A 399 -5.88 14.77 32.48
CA GLU A 399 -6.21 15.94 31.68
C GLU A 399 -7.68 16.31 31.78
N VAL A 400 -8.61 15.34 31.69
CA VAL A 400 -10.05 15.56 31.81
C VAL A 400 -10.43 16.03 33.21
N GLU A 401 -9.82 15.47 34.25
CA GLU A 401 -10.03 15.92 35.63
C GLU A 401 -9.60 17.38 35.82
N LEU A 402 -8.39 17.73 35.35
CA LEU A 402 -7.89 19.11 35.39
C LEU A 402 -8.76 20.10 34.61
N MET A 403 -9.40 19.64 33.55
CA MET A 403 -10.32 20.43 32.71
C MET A 403 -11.75 20.51 33.27
N GLY A 404 -12.01 20.05 34.50
CA GLY A 404 -13.32 20.13 35.14
C GLY A 404 -14.24 18.92 34.90
N GLY A 405 -13.71 17.81 34.43
CA GLY A 405 -14.42 16.54 34.25
C GLY A 405 -15.06 16.36 32.88
N ARG A 406 -15.60 15.16 32.67
CA ARG A 406 -16.14 14.72 31.39
C ARG A 406 -17.14 15.68 30.74
N ASP A 407 -18.13 16.10 31.51
CA ASP A 407 -19.23 16.90 30.96
C ASP A 407 -18.76 18.30 30.56
N HIS A 408 -17.84 18.89 31.34
CA HIS A 408 -17.22 20.17 31.00
C HIS A 408 -16.41 20.05 29.70
N VAL A 409 -15.60 19.01 29.54
CA VAL A 409 -14.80 18.76 28.33
C VAL A 409 -15.70 18.52 27.11
N LEU A 410 -16.79 17.75 27.26
CA LEU A 410 -17.74 17.52 26.17
C LEU A 410 -18.45 18.82 25.76
N ALA A 411 -18.86 19.65 26.73
CA ALA A 411 -19.46 20.96 26.43
C ALA A 411 -18.46 21.90 25.72
N ALA A 412 -17.21 21.95 26.20
CA ALA A 412 -16.14 22.73 25.55
C ALA A 412 -15.86 22.26 24.14
N ALA A 413 -15.81 20.94 23.90
CA ALA A 413 -15.64 20.35 22.57
C ALA A 413 -16.81 20.68 21.64
N SER A 414 -18.04 20.62 22.14
CA SER A 414 -19.25 20.99 21.39
C SER A 414 -19.21 22.47 20.98
N LYS A 415 -18.87 23.35 21.94
CA LYS A 415 -18.71 24.76 21.65
C LYS A 415 -17.62 25.04 20.61
N ALA A 416 -16.44 24.42 20.72
CA ALA A 416 -15.38 24.56 19.73
C ALA A 416 -15.86 24.17 18.32
N PHE A 417 -16.64 23.08 18.19
CA PHE A 417 -17.21 22.68 16.92
C PHE A 417 -18.20 23.72 16.36
N GLU A 418 -19.07 24.28 17.22
CA GLU A 418 -20.04 25.33 16.84
C GLU A 418 -19.35 26.63 16.45
N ASP A 419 -18.28 27.01 17.15
CA ASP A 419 -17.45 28.19 16.87
C ASP A 419 -16.60 28.03 15.57
N GLY A 420 -16.60 26.85 14.95
CA GLY A 420 -15.89 26.60 13.69
C GLY A 420 -14.46 26.09 13.85
N ASP A 421 -14.09 25.58 15.03
CA ASP A 421 -12.82 24.90 15.29
C ASP A 421 -13.01 23.37 15.44
N PRO A 422 -13.20 22.63 14.33
CA PRO A 422 -13.36 21.18 14.39
C PRO A 422 -12.10 20.44 14.83
N GLN A 423 -10.91 21.03 14.63
CA GLN A 423 -9.65 20.41 15.06
C GLN A 423 -9.62 20.32 16.60
N TRP A 424 -9.82 21.42 17.28
CA TRP A 424 -9.85 21.45 18.75
C TRP A 424 -10.99 20.62 19.34
N ALA A 425 -12.18 20.68 18.73
CA ALA A 425 -13.30 19.81 19.10
C ALA A 425 -12.93 18.32 19.04
N GLY A 426 -12.26 17.89 17.98
CA GLY A 426 -11.78 16.51 17.80
C GLY A 426 -10.71 16.11 18.81
N GLU A 427 -9.81 17.03 19.17
CA GLU A 427 -8.77 16.80 20.18
C GLU A 427 -9.36 16.62 21.57
N LEU A 428 -10.28 17.47 21.98
CA LEU A 428 -10.98 17.35 23.27
C LEU A 428 -11.78 16.04 23.35
N ALA A 429 -12.58 15.74 22.32
CA ALA A 429 -13.35 14.50 22.25
C ALA A 429 -12.46 13.25 22.30
N THR A 430 -11.23 13.32 21.75
CA THR A 430 -10.27 12.21 21.78
C THR A 430 -9.91 11.83 23.22
N ARG A 431 -9.79 12.78 24.14
CA ARG A 431 -9.48 12.50 25.55
C ARG A 431 -10.59 11.70 26.22
N LEU A 432 -11.85 12.03 25.93
CA LEU A 432 -13.01 11.31 26.46
C LEU A 432 -13.07 9.87 25.92
N ILE A 433 -12.88 9.69 24.60
CA ILE A 433 -12.90 8.38 23.95
C ILE A 433 -11.76 7.48 24.46
N ARG A 434 -10.61 8.03 24.81
CA ARG A 434 -9.50 7.27 25.40
C ARG A 434 -9.84 6.73 26.79
N ILE A 435 -10.65 7.44 27.57
CA ILE A 435 -11.11 7.00 28.89
C ILE A 435 -12.22 5.96 28.76
N ASP A 436 -13.18 6.23 27.90
CA ASP A 436 -14.31 5.36 27.61
C ASP A 436 -14.51 5.27 26.09
N ARG A 437 -14.21 4.09 25.54
CA ARG A 437 -14.35 3.81 24.09
C ARG A 437 -15.81 3.83 23.64
N ASP A 438 -16.75 3.67 24.54
CA ASP A 438 -18.19 3.63 24.28
C ASP A 438 -18.88 4.97 24.54
N ASP A 439 -18.13 6.03 24.84
CA ASP A 439 -18.67 7.39 24.95
C ASP A 439 -19.21 7.89 23.59
N MET A 440 -20.44 7.46 23.28
CA MET A 440 -21.08 7.76 21.99
C MET A 440 -21.30 9.26 21.73
N PRO A 441 -21.61 10.12 22.72
CA PRO A 441 -21.62 11.57 22.52
C PRO A 441 -20.28 12.12 22.02
N ALA A 442 -19.17 11.75 22.68
CA ALA A 442 -17.83 12.18 22.28
C ALA A 442 -17.43 11.61 20.90
N ARG A 443 -17.77 10.33 20.62
CA ARG A 443 -17.52 9.70 19.32
C ARG A 443 -18.24 10.39 18.18
N ARG A 444 -19.53 10.73 18.37
CA ARG A 444 -20.34 11.43 17.34
C ARG A 444 -19.81 12.84 17.07
N LEU A 445 -19.44 13.57 18.12
CA LEU A 445 -18.86 14.90 17.97
C LEU A 445 -17.53 14.83 17.19
N LYS A 446 -16.63 13.91 17.56
CA LYS A 446 -15.37 13.71 16.84
C LYS A 446 -15.59 13.29 15.39
N ALA A 447 -16.57 12.42 15.12
CA ALA A 447 -16.93 12.01 13.76
C ALA A 447 -17.39 13.21 12.91
N SER A 448 -18.21 14.10 13.49
CA SER A 448 -18.64 15.34 12.82
C SER A 448 -17.48 16.31 12.59
N ALA A 449 -16.57 16.44 13.55
CA ALA A 449 -15.34 17.22 13.41
C ALA A 449 -14.47 16.67 12.24
N PHE A 450 -14.29 15.36 12.17
CA PHE A 450 -13.56 14.72 11.09
C PHE A 450 -14.25 14.89 9.73
N ARG A 451 -15.58 14.85 9.65
CA ARG A 451 -16.28 15.15 8.39
C ARG A 451 -16.03 16.58 7.94
N LYS A 452 -16.13 17.56 8.85
CA LYS A 452 -15.89 18.97 8.53
C LYS A 452 -14.45 19.18 8.03
N LEU A 453 -13.46 18.60 8.69
CA LEU A 453 -12.07 18.62 8.28
C LEU A 453 -11.86 17.90 6.94
N GLY A 454 -12.45 16.71 6.77
CA GLY A 454 -12.30 15.89 5.58
C GLY A 454 -12.88 16.55 4.33
N TYR A 455 -14.09 17.10 4.41
CA TYR A 455 -14.73 17.76 3.26
C TYR A 455 -14.02 19.04 2.80
N ALA A 456 -13.25 19.68 3.70
CA ALA A 456 -12.46 20.86 3.35
C ALA A 456 -11.11 20.51 2.67
N GLN A 457 -10.66 19.24 2.75
CA GLN A 457 -9.33 18.87 2.25
C GLN A 457 -9.20 18.93 0.75
N ILE A 458 -8.15 19.58 0.26
CA ILE A 458 -7.66 19.44 -1.11
C ILE A 458 -6.96 18.09 -1.31
N ASN A 459 -6.34 17.55 -0.28
CA ASN A 459 -5.65 16.27 -0.28
C ASN A 459 -6.63 15.11 -0.22
N ALA A 460 -6.68 14.29 -1.26
CA ALA A 460 -7.58 13.14 -1.34
C ALA A 460 -7.33 12.11 -0.23
N ILE A 461 -6.05 11.89 0.11
CA ILE A 461 -5.64 10.91 1.13
C ILE A 461 -6.06 11.38 2.53
N TRP A 462 -5.78 12.62 2.91
CA TRP A 462 -6.19 13.17 4.19
C TRP A 462 -7.72 13.18 4.33
N ARG A 463 -8.44 13.57 3.26
CA ARG A 463 -9.89 13.48 3.20
C ARG A 463 -10.38 12.05 3.50
N ASN A 464 -9.82 11.08 2.82
CA ASN A 464 -10.20 9.67 3.00
C ASN A 464 -9.91 9.18 4.42
N TRP A 465 -8.79 9.57 5.03
CA TRP A 465 -8.47 9.26 6.43
C TRP A 465 -9.49 9.85 7.40
N TYR A 466 -9.81 11.15 7.27
CA TYR A 466 -10.80 11.79 8.13
C TYR A 466 -12.18 11.13 8.01
N LEU A 467 -12.66 10.90 6.81
CA LEU A 467 -13.99 10.33 6.60
C LEU A 467 -14.06 8.85 6.99
N SER A 468 -13.01 8.07 6.75
CA SER A 468 -12.93 6.69 7.21
C SER A 468 -12.92 6.60 8.75
N ALA A 469 -12.15 7.47 9.40
CA ALA A 469 -12.13 7.58 10.86
C ALA A 469 -13.49 8.00 11.43
N ALA A 470 -14.21 8.90 10.76
CA ALA A 470 -15.56 9.27 11.18
C ALA A 470 -16.51 8.06 11.16
N ARG A 471 -16.43 7.20 10.15
CA ARG A 471 -17.23 5.96 10.08
C ARG A 471 -16.88 4.97 11.18
N GLU A 472 -15.60 4.79 11.49
CA GLU A 472 -15.18 3.95 12.61
C GLU A 472 -15.77 4.44 13.93
N LEU A 473 -15.71 5.76 14.19
CA LEU A 473 -16.27 6.39 15.38
C LEU A 473 -17.78 6.18 15.51
N GLU A 474 -18.51 6.13 14.42
CA GLU A 474 -19.97 5.89 14.40
C GLU A 474 -20.35 4.41 14.57
N GLY A 475 -19.37 3.52 14.70
CA GLY A 475 -19.61 2.10 14.90
C GLY A 475 -19.85 1.33 13.59
N PHE A 476 -19.60 1.93 12.44
CA PHE A 476 -19.41 1.16 11.21
C PHE A 476 -18.09 0.40 11.37
N GLY A 477 -18.16 -0.68 12.15
CA GLY A 477 -17.04 -1.57 12.35
C GLY A 477 -16.56 -2.06 11.00
N PHE A 478 -15.25 -2.17 10.85
CA PHE A 478 -14.69 -3.00 9.81
C PHE A 478 -15.33 -4.38 9.97
N ASP A 479 -16.15 -4.78 9.02
CA ASP A 479 -16.50 -6.18 8.90
C ASP A 479 -15.18 -6.90 8.56
N PRO A 480 -14.63 -7.73 9.47
CA PRO A 480 -13.39 -8.45 9.23
C PRO A 480 -13.47 -9.25 7.93
N VAL A 481 -14.66 -9.72 7.56
CA VAL A 481 -14.91 -10.47 6.33
C VAL A 481 -14.77 -9.58 5.10
N LEU A 482 -15.22 -8.32 5.14
CA LEU A 482 -15.05 -7.37 4.03
C LEU A 482 -13.60 -6.95 3.87
N ILE A 483 -12.89 -6.70 4.97
CA ILE A 483 -11.45 -6.40 4.95
C ILE A 483 -10.69 -7.63 4.44
N GLN A 484 -10.96 -8.80 4.98
CA GLN A 484 -10.35 -10.05 4.52
C GLN A 484 -10.58 -10.29 3.02
N ARG A 485 -11.79 -10.05 2.53
CA ARG A 485 -12.07 -10.18 1.09
C ARG A 485 -11.34 -9.15 0.23
N GLY A 486 -11.26 -7.91 0.68
CA GLY A 486 -10.57 -6.83 -0.06
C GLY A 486 -9.06 -7.03 -0.07
N ILE A 487 -8.46 -7.26 1.09
CA ILE A 487 -7.02 -7.44 1.25
C ILE A 487 -6.58 -8.80 0.70
N ALA A 488 -7.34 -9.86 0.99
CA ALA A 488 -7.07 -11.17 0.44
C ALA A 488 -7.05 -11.16 -1.09
N ARG A 489 -7.96 -10.44 -1.74
CA ARG A 489 -7.95 -10.28 -3.21
C ARG A 489 -6.74 -9.50 -3.75
N ALA A 490 -6.23 -8.54 -3.00
CA ALA A 490 -5.10 -7.71 -3.43
C ALA A 490 -3.73 -8.35 -3.11
N ILE A 491 -3.64 -9.12 -2.00
CA ILE A 491 -2.38 -9.67 -1.48
C ILE A 491 -2.30 -11.20 -1.68
N THR A 492 -3.43 -11.87 -1.87
CA THR A 492 -3.55 -13.32 -1.92
C THR A 492 -4.22 -13.81 -3.20
N SER A 493 -4.01 -13.10 -4.32
CA SER A 493 -4.42 -13.68 -5.60
C SER A 493 -3.74 -15.04 -5.75
N PRO A 494 -4.42 -16.06 -6.31
CA PRO A 494 -3.82 -17.38 -6.53
C PRO A 494 -2.48 -17.29 -7.25
N ASP A 495 -2.39 -16.38 -8.19
CA ASP A 495 -1.18 -16.17 -8.99
C ASP A 495 -0.01 -15.61 -8.17
N LEU A 496 -0.29 -14.67 -7.26
CA LEU A 496 0.75 -14.12 -6.40
C LEU A 496 1.25 -15.18 -5.41
N VAL A 497 0.34 -15.97 -4.83
CA VAL A 497 0.71 -17.10 -3.95
C VAL A 497 1.59 -18.10 -4.70
N ALA A 498 1.24 -18.43 -5.95
CA ALA A 498 2.03 -19.33 -6.79
C ALA A 498 3.43 -18.76 -7.14
N ALA A 499 3.55 -17.44 -7.27
CA ALA A 499 4.83 -16.76 -7.56
C ALA A 499 5.77 -16.67 -6.34
N LEU A 500 5.23 -16.78 -5.11
CA LEU A 500 6.03 -16.73 -3.89
C LEU A 500 6.78 -18.05 -3.65
N SER A 501 7.99 -17.97 -3.09
CA SER A 501 8.76 -19.16 -2.72
C SER A 501 8.20 -19.85 -1.48
N ALA A 502 8.45 -21.15 -1.31
CA ALA A 502 8.13 -21.86 -0.08
C ALA A 502 8.89 -21.27 1.12
N ARG A 503 10.11 -20.76 0.91
CA ARG A 503 10.88 -19.98 1.90
C ARG A 503 10.02 -18.86 2.50
N ALA A 504 9.42 -18.04 1.66
CA ALA A 504 8.64 -16.87 2.09
C ALA A 504 7.48 -17.24 3.04
N PHE A 505 6.88 -18.41 2.85
CA PHE A 505 5.87 -18.96 3.76
C PHE A 505 6.44 -19.28 5.14
N VAL A 506 7.56 -20.02 5.20
CA VAL A 506 8.15 -20.46 6.46
C VAL A 506 8.75 -19.28 7.22
N GLU A 507 9.40 -18.35 6.52
CA GLU A 507 9.99 -17.12 7.06
C GLU A 507 8.94 -16.16 7.67
N GLY A 508 7.66 -16.34 7.32
CA GLY A 508 6.54 -15.56 7.89
C GLY A 508 6.06 -15.99 9.28
N PHE A 509 6.49 -17.13 9.81
CA PHE A 509 6.04 -17.61 11.12
C PHE A 509 6.47 -16.72 12.31
N PRO A 510 7.74 -16.30 12.42
CA PRO A 510 8.23 -15.56 13.59
C PRO A 510 7.37 -14.37 14.00
N ALA A 511 6.93 -13.57 13.04
CA ALA A 511 6.13 -12.35 13.29
C ALA A 511 4.69 -12.62 13.78
N ARG A 512 4.26 -13.88 13.80
CA ARG A 512 2.91 -14.29 14.19
C ARG A 512 2.86 -15.15 15.44
N LEU A 513 4.03 -15.44 16.05
CA LEU A 513 4.08 -16.25 17.25
C LEU A 513 3.33 -15.57 18.40
N LYS A 514 2.45 -16.31 19.06
CA LYS A 514 1.86 -15.93 20.36
C LYS A 514 2.89 -16.25 21.44
N ALA A 515 3.74 -15.25 21.73
CA ALA A 515 4.87 -15.42 22.63
C ALA A 515 4.43 -15.88 24.03
N GLU A 516 3.30 -15.34 24.51
CA GLU A 516 2.67 -15.65 25.80
C GLU A 516 2.30 -17.13 25.96
N ASP A 517 1.94 -17.81 24.86
CA ASP A 517 1.57 -19.21 24.84
C ASP A 517 2.79 -20.15 24.73
N THR A 518 4.00 -19.61 24.56
CA THR A 518 5.19 -20.38 24.19
C THR A 518 6.42 -20.14 25.08
N LEU A 519 6.24 -19.46 26.23
CA LEU A 519 7.36 -19.16 27.15
C LEU A 519 8.10 -20.41 27.66
N ASP A 520 7.36 -21.51 27.87
CA ASP A 520 7.91 -22.80 28.33
C ASP A 520 7.98 -23.86 27.23
N VAL A 521 7.80 -23.44 25.95
CA VAL A 521 7.82 -24.35 24.80
C VAL A 521 9.22 -24.38 24.18
N THR A 522 9.70 -25.59 23.88
CA THR A 522 10.83 -25.83 22.98
C THR A 522 10.36 -26.83 21.94
N MET A 523 10.32 -26.42 20.67
CA MET A 523 9.83 -27.22 19.56
C MET A 523 10.51 -26.82 18.26
N THR A 524 11.07 -27.78 17.55
CA THR A 524 11.68 -27.58 16.23
C THR A 524 10.85 -28.29 15.18
N VAL A 525 10.39 -27.57 14.17
CA VAL A 525 9.57 -28.11 13.07
C VAL A 525 10.30 -27.90 11.75
N GLY A 526 10.44 -29.00 11.01
CA GLY A 526 10.99 -29.02 9.66
C GLY A 526 9.90 -28.94 8.59
N PHE A 527 10.24 -28.30 7.47
CA PHE A 527 9.42 -28.21 6.26
C PHE A 527 10.25 -28.67 5.07
N ARG A 528 9.76 -29.65 4.30
CA ARG A 528 10.39 -30.14 3.08
C ARG A 528 9.45 -29.94 1.90
N PHE A 529 9.98 -29.38 0.82
CA PHE A 529 9.29 -29.13 -0.46
C PHE A 529 10.06 -29.82 -1.58
N PRO A 530 9.82 -31.15 -1.80
CA PRO A 530 10.64 -31.93 -2.73
C PRO A 530 10.54 -31.50 -4.19
N ASP A 531 9.39 -30.96 -4.60
CA ASP A 531 9.12 -30.51 -5.97
C ASP A 531 9.93 -29.27 -6.39
N VAL A 532 10.44 -28.51 -5.43
CA VAL A 532 11.27 -27.31 -5.65
C VAL A 532 12.67 -27.44 -5.03
N ASP A 533 13.01 -28.59 -4.44
CA ASP A 533 14.28 -28.87 -3.75
C ASP A 533 14.58 -27.87 -2.62
N GLU A 534 13.55 -27.47 -1.88
CA GLU A 534 13.68 -26.55 -0.74
C GLU A 534 13.36 -27.24 0.58
N ALA A 535 14.09 -26.89 1.66
CA ALA A 535 13.81 -27.36 3.01
C ALA A 535 14.23 -26.32 4.05
N TYR A 536 13.39 -26.08 5.06
CA TYR A 536 13.53 -25.03 6.06
C TYR A 536 13.13 -25.53 7.43
N GLY A 537 13.41 -24.73 8.48
CA GLY A 537 12.95 -25.01 9.83
C GLY A 537 12.36 -23.81 10.54
N VAL A 538 11.61 -24.11 11.60
CA VAL A 538 11.15 -23.14 12.59
C VAL A 538 11.44 -23.71 13.98
N GLU A 539 12.29 -23.05 14.74
CA GLU A 539 12.55 -23.38 16.15
C GLU A 539 11.76 -22.41 17.05
N ILE A 540 10.87 -22.94 17.89
CA ILE A 540 10.20 -22.20 18.95
C ILE A 540 10.96 -22.45 20.25
N ARG A 541 11.34 -21.38 20.95
CA ARG A 541 11.93 -21.44 22.27
C ARG A 541 11.67 -20.16 23.06
N ARG A 542 11.17 -20.31 24.29
CA ARG A 542 11.02 -19.21 25.27
C ARG A 542 10.33 -17.98 24.68
N GLY A 543 9.23 -18.16 23.95
CA GLY A 543 8.46 -17.06 23.34
C GLY A 543 9.06 -16.48 22.07
N VAL A 544 10.06 -17.14 21.46
CA VAL A 544 10.67 -16.73 20.18
C VAL A 544 10.51 -17.86 19.18
N ALA A 545 10.13 -17.54 17.95
CA ALA A 545 10.25 -18.43 16.81
C ALA A 545 11.41 -17.95 15.93
N GLN A 546 12.31 -18.85 15.61
CA GLN A 546 13.44 -18.59 14.73
C GLN A 546 13.24 -19.34 13.41
N PHE A 547 13.37 -18.64 12.31
CA PHE A 547 13.44 -19.24 10.98
C PHE A 547 14.84 -19.80 10.76
N GLU A 548 14.91 -21.04 10.28
CA GLU A 548 16.14 -21.73 9.91
C GLU A 548 16.20 -21.88 8.39
N GLU A 549 17.28 -21.37 7.78
CA GLU A 549 17.48 -21.41 6.32
C GLU A 549 17.73 -22.83 5.78
N GLN A 550 17.99 -23.76 6.66
CA GLN A 550 18.20 -25.16 6.36
C GLN A 550 17.35 -26.03 7.26
N LEU A 551 17.06 -27.25 6.83
CA LEU A 551 16.38 -28.20 7.68
C LEU A 551 17.25 -28.54 8.89
N PRO A 552 16.76 -28.36 10.13
CA PRO A 552 17.49 -28.74 11.34
C PRO A 552 17.81 -30.25 11.38
N GLU A 553 18.98 -30.61 11.91
CA GLU A 553 19.38 -32.03 12.05
C GLU A 553 18.42 -32.84 12.92
N LYS A 554 17.81 -32.19 13.90
CA LYS A 554 16.81 -32.79 14.81
C LYS A 554 15.56 -31.96 14.82
N THR A 555 14.45 -32.59 14.53
CA THR A 555 13.11 -32.01 14.55
C THR A 555 12.20 -32.77 15.50
N ASN A 556 11.26 -32.07 16.12
CA ASN A 556 10.14 -32.68 16.86
C ASN A 556 9.01 -33.09 15.90
N LEU A 557 9.00 -32.48 14.73
CA LEU A 557 8.00 -32.66 13.70
C LEU A 557 8.58 -32.23 12.35
N THR A 558 8.37 -33.03 11.32
CA THR A 558 8.69 -32.64 9.93
C THR A 558 7.49 -32.81 9.05
N LEU A 559 7.16 -31.76 8.29
CA LEU A 559 6.11 -31.72 7.29
C LEU A 559 6.73 -31.78 5.89
N THR A 560 6.37 -32.79 5.12
CA THR A 560 6.80 -32.92 3.72
C THR A 560 5.57 -32.77 2.82
N LEU A 561 5.60 -31.78 1.94
CA LEU A 561 4.52 -31.45 1.00
C LEU A 561 5.06 -30.74 -0.23
N ASP A 562 4.39 -30.91 -1.35
CA ASP A 562 4.72 -30.14 -2.56
C ASP A 562 4.29 -28.68 -2.41
N LYS A 563 5.02 -27.78 -3.08
CA LYS A 563 4.69 -26.33 -3.12
C LYS A 563 3.25 -26.11 -3.58
N ALA A 564 2.78 -26.85 -4.60
CA ALA A 564 1.38 -26.77 -5.05
C ALA A 564 0.36 -27.15 -3.96
N THR A 565 0.67 -28.08 -3.07
CA THR A 565 -0.14 -28.41 -1.90
C THR A 565 -0.15 -27.26 -0.89
N LEU A 566 1.01 -26.66 -0.63
CA LEU A 566 1.12 -25.47 0.22
C LEU A 566 0.27 -24.31 -0.32
N GLU A 567 0.32 -24.03 -1.61
CA GLU A 567 -0.49 -22.99 -2.27
C GLU A 567 -1.99 -23.22 -2.05
N ARG A 568 -2.48 -24.44 -2.25
CA ARG A 568 -3.89 -24.81 -2.00
C ARG A 568 -4.29 -24.59 -0.53
N ILE A 569 -3.40 -24.90 0.40
CA ILE A 569 -3.64 -24.66 1.84
C ILE A 569 -3.69 -23.16 2.12
N GLN A 570 -2.76 -22.38 1.57
CA GLN A 570 -2.73 -20.93 1.73
C GLN A 570 -3.99 -20.26 1.16
N LEU A 571 -4.52 -20.76 0.05
CA LEU A 571 -5.74 -20.26 -0.59
C LEU A 571 -7.03 -20.76 0.08
N GLY A 572 -6.93 -21.58 1.15
CA GLY A 572 -8.08 -22.15 1.83
C GLY A 572 -8.85 -23.18 1.00
N GLN A 573 -8.26 -23.68 -0.08
CA GLN A 573 -8.83 -24.72 -0.95
C GLN A 573 -8.65 -26.13 -0.37
N LEU A 574 -7.73 -26.28 0.57
CA LEU A 574 -7.41 -27.51 1.25
C LEU A 574 -7.08 -27.18 2.72
N THR A 575 -7.64 -27.92 3.67
CA THR A 575 -7.22 -27.76 5.07
C THR A 575 -5.96 -28.59 5.34
N MET A 576 -5.11 -28.15 6.26
CA MET A 576 -3.94 -28.94 6.68
C MET A 576 -4.36 -30.33 7.17
N ARG A 577 -5.48 -30.42 7.88
CA ARG A 577 -6.05 -31.68 8.35
C ARG A 577 -6.39 -32.62 7.19
N ASP A 578 -7.12 -32.13 6.19
CA ASP A 578 -7.53 -32.94 5.05
C ASP A 578 -6.31 -33.31 4.18
N ALA A 579 -5.32 -32.44 4.11
CA ALA A 579 -4.07 -32.71 3.41
C ALA A 579 -3.26 -33.84 4.07
N ILE A 580 -3.22 -33.89 5.41
CA ILE A 580 -2.58 -34.97 6.17
C ILE A 580 -3.39 -36.28 6.02
N LEU A 581 -4.71 -36.22 6.21
CA LEU A 581 -5.59 -37.42 6.07
C LEU A 581 -5.58 -37.98 4.65
N GLY A 582 -5.46 -37.11 3.65
CA GLY A 582 -5.35 -37.49 2.24
C GLY A 582 -3.95 -37.92 1.79
N GLY A 583 -2.95 -37.86 2.69
CA GLY A 583 -1.57 -38.30 2.43
C GLY A 583 -0.76 -37.36 1.52
N VAL A 584 -1.27 -36.17 1.18
CA VAL A 584 -0.53 -35.16 0.38
C VAL A 584 0.37 -34.27 1.24
N VAL A 585 0.19 -34.29 2.57
CA VAL A 585 1.16 -33.82 3.56
C VAL A 585 1.59 -35.01 4.39
N GLN A 586 2.86 -35.34 4.33
CA GLN A 586 3.46 -36.41 5.14
C GLN A 586 4.00 -35.81 6.43
N VAL A 587 3.77 -36.49 7.54
CA VAL A 587 4.24 -36.10 8.88
C VAL A 587 5.24 -37.13 9.37
N SER A 588 6.43 -36.69 9.73
CA SER A 588 7.48 -37.53 10.32
C SER A 588 8.06 -36.89 11.58
N ASP A 589 8.91 -37.60 12.29
CA ASP A 589 9.62 -37.22 13.51
C ASP A 589 8.72 -36.95 14.74
N GLY A 590 7.40 -36.92 14.54
CA GLY A 590 6.41 -36.73 15.60
C GLY A 590 5.00 -37.13 15.19
N PRO A 591 4.07 -37.18 16.16
CA PRO A 591 2.69 -37.56 15.87
C PRO A 591 1.93 -36.43 15.15
N PRO A 592 0.95 -36.74 14.28
CA PRO A 592 0.13 -35.74 13.58
C PRO A 592 -0.60 -34.73 14.49
N THR A 593 -0.81 -35.09 15.76
CA THR A 593 -1.42 -34.19 16.76
C THR A 593 -0.55 -32.95 17.06
N GLU A 594 0.78 -33.09 16.95
CA GLU A 594 1.72 -31.97 17.15
C GLU A 594 1.61 -30.92 16.03
N VAL A 595 1.10 -31.28 14.85
CA VAL A 595 0.84 -30.32 13.77
C VAL A 595 -0.17 -29.26 14.21
N ALA A 596 -1.29 -29.68 14.79
CA ALA A 596 -2.30 -28.75 15.29
C ALA A 596 -1.77 -27.89 16.44
N ARG A 597 -0.93 -28.46 17.31
CA ARG A 597 -0.26 -27.76 18.40
C ARG A 597 0.68 -26.69 17.87
N PHE A 598 1.55 -27.03 16.92
CA PHE A 598 2.48 -26.09 16.29
C PHE A 598 1.75 -24.89 15.68
N PHE A 599 0.81 -25.15 14.78
CA PHE A 599 0.06 -24.06 14.15
C PHE A 599 -0.80 -23.25 15.13
N GLY A 600 -1.22 -23.87 16.23
CA GLY A 600 -1.96 -23.22 17.31
C GLY A 600 -1.17 -22.14 18.04
N TYR A 601 0.17 -22.16 17.98
CA TYR A 601 1.04 -21.14 18.55
C TYR A 601 1.12 -19.86 17.73
N PHE A 602 0.53 -19.80 16.56
CA PHE A 602 0.63 -18.64 15.66
C PHE A 602 -0.70 -17.95 15.47
N GLU A 603 -0.65 -16.62 15.42
CA GLU A 603 -1.81 -15.80 15.08
C GLU A 603 -2.29 -16.11 13.65
N MET A 604 -3.60 -16.17 13.49
CA MET A 604 -4.24 -16.22 12.19
C MET A 604 -4.37 -14.79 11.64
N PRO A 605 -3.77 -14.47 10.49
CA PRO A 605 -3.90 -13.13 9.92
C PRO A 605 -5.37 -12.82 9.59
N PHE A 606 -5.74 -11.55 9.73
CA PHE A 606 -7.07 -11.01 9.40
C PHE A 606 -8.26 -11.56 10.23
N THR A 607 -8.00 -12.12 11.40
CA THR A 607 -9.07 -12.64 12.28
C THR A 607 -9.60 -11.61 13.27
N THR A 608 -8.83 -10.57 13.56
CA THR A 608 -9.19 -9.53 14.55
C THR A 608 -9.44 -8.21 13.84
N PRO A 609 -10.58 -7.53 14.08
CA PRO A 609 -10.83 -6.19 13.57
C PRO A 609 -9.78 -5.21 14.11
N ILE A 610 -9.16 -4.45 13.22
CA ILE A 610 -8.19 -3.40 13.60
C ILE A 610 -8.93 -2.08 13.65
N GLN A 611 -9.03 -1.50 14.84
CA GLN A 611 -9.54 -0.15 15.05
C GLN A 611 -8.36 0.82 15.15
N LEU A 612 -8.41 1.93 14.41
CA LEU A 612 -7.34 2.91 14.37
C LEU A 612 -7.61 4.14 15.24
N VAL A 613 -8.87 4.47 15.46
CA VAL A 613 -9.30 5.74 16.07
C VAL A 613 -10.03 5.54 17.40
N VAL A 614 -10.81 4.47 17.54
CA VAL A 614 -11.50 4.09 18.78
C VAL A 614 -10.54 3.24 19.63
N ARG A 615 -9.55 3.88 20.29
CA ARG A 615 -8.53 3.20 21.09
C ARG A 615 -7.81 4.13 22.06
#